data_c1581c5eda6ea4c4a0328e457ef4f140
#
_entry.id   c1581c5eda6ea4c4a0328e457ef4f140
#
_cell.length_a   1.000
_cell.length_b   1.000
_cell.length_c   1.000
_cell.angle_alpha   90.00
_cell.angle_beta   90.00
_cell.angle_gamma   90.00
#
_symmetry.space_group_name_H-M   'P 1'
#
loop_
_entity.id
_entity.type
_entity.pdbx_description
1 polymer ?
#
loop_
_entity_poly.entity_id
_entity_poly.type
_entity_poly.pdbx_seq_one_letter_code
_entity_poly.pdbx_strand_id
1 'polypeptide(L)'
;NLEAGKPIVETDFDLRFNEQTYRVESNLGPLVADAIHWYVNQTHHNDFTLAVAGLIRDEIKPGTNGEQLVNDLYRVVPLGSGVFDNSAGYSLAQVYLTAAEIKNVLEAMMLAPKLSTGNYPYWAGIQYKYNPRRILLDQVYEVSLGDPVNGYKRIDLSKKNENLYSLTTNNYVLEFFGLVQEVTFGLLKVSPKDRYGNPVTDLNDLIIDGKPEQAGLQEMKEWEGFIQYLSQFPDVNGNE
;
A
#
# COMPACT_ATOMS: atom_id res chain seq x y z
N ASN A 1 -11.92 19.01 -7.18
CA ASN A 1 -12.67 18.79 -8.44
C ASN A 1 -11.68 18.36 -9.51
N LEU A 2 -11.72 17.06 -9.89
CA LEU A 2 -10.96 16.55 -11.03
C LEU A 2 -11.69 17.01 -12.31
N GLU A 3 -11.16 18.02 -13.00
CA GLU A 3 -11.72 18.49 -14.27
C GLU A 3 -11.14 17.69 -15.42
N ALA A 4 -12.02 17.09 -16.23
CA ALA A 4 -11.59 16.35 -17.42
C ALA A 4 -10.81 17.27 -18.38
N GLY A 5 -9.63 16.82 -18.81
CA GLY A 5 -8.79 17.57 -19.76
C GLY A 5 -7.85 18.60 -19.15
N LYS A 6 -7.84 18.76 -17.82
CA LYS A 6 -6.79 19.53 -17.15
C LYS A 6 -5.66 18.63 -16.68
N PRO A 7 -4.40 19.02 -16.84
CA PRO A 7 -3.26 18.34 -16.25
C PRO A 7 -3.38 18.28 -14.73
N ILE A 8 -2.99 17.16 -14.16
CA ILE A 8 -2.92 16.94 -12.71
C ILE A 8 -1.50 17.17 -12.21
N VAL A 9 -0.53 16.72 -12.97
CA VAL A 9 0.90 16.81 -12.66
C VAL A 9 1.69 16.70 -13.95
N GLU A 10 2.92 17.17 -13.92
CA GLU A 10 3.89 16.98 -14.99
C GLU A 10 5.04 16.08 -14.56
N THR A 11 5.63 15.38 -15.53
CA THR A 11 6.86 14.61 -15.33
C THR A 11 7.77 14.74 -16.55
N ASP A 12 9.07 14.89 -16.33
CA ASP A 12 10.09 14.94 -17.36
C ASP A 12 10.86 13.61 -17.52
N PHE A 13 10.47 12.58 -16.75
CA PHE A 13 11.07 11.25 -16.78
C PHE A 13 10.02 10.14 -16.74
N ASP A 14 10.42 8.95 -17.20
CA ASP A 14 9.56 7.77 -17.15
C ASP A 14 9.38 7.27 -15.71
N LEU A 15 8.12 7.11 -15.29
CA LEU A 15 7.77 6.33 -14.11
C LEU A 15 7.45 4.92 -14.57
N ARG A 16 8.38 4.02 -14.29
CA ARG A 16 8.41 2.68 -14.89
C ARG A 16 7.92 1.62 -13.92
N PHE A 17 7.20 0.69 -14.50
CA PHE A 17 6.85 -0.57 -13.88
C PHE A 17 7.09 -1.69 -14.90
N ASN A 18 8.03 -2.57 -14.61
CA ASN A 18 8.28 -3.73 -15.45
C ASN A 18 8.10 -5.01 -14.63
N GLU A 19 7.14 -5.83 -14.99
CA GLU A 19 6.86 -7.10 -14.29
C GLU A 19 8.05 -8.05 -14.24
N GLN A 20 8.99 -7.95 -15.19
CA GLN A 20 10.19 -8.79 -15.23
C GLN A 20 11.33 -8.24 -14.39
N THR A 21 11.37 -6.93 -14.18
CA THR A 21 12.47 -6.21 -13.49
C THR A 21 12.00 -5.38 -12.29
N TYR A 22 10.80 -5.64 -11.79
CA TYR A 22 10.14 -4.93 -10.69
C TYR A 22 11.03 -4.65 -9.47
N ARG A 23 12.07 -5.45 -9.24
CA ARG A 23 12.99 -5.26 -8.11
C ARG A 23 14.01 -4.15 -8.32
N VAL A 24 14.34 -3.84 -9.56
CA VAL A 24 15.51 -3.00 -9.90
C VAL A 24 15.12 -1.72 -10.61
N GLU A 25 14.04 -1.75 -11.41
CA GLU A 25 13.70 -0.68 -12.34
C GLU A 25 12.34 -0.02 -12.07
N SER A 26 11.59 -0.48 -11.07
CA SER A 26 10.31 0.14 -10.74
C SER A 26 10.51 1.32 -9.78
N ASN A 27 10.34 2.54 -10.29
CA ASN A 27 10.15 3.75 -9.47
C ASN A 27 8.66 4.05 -9.22
N LEU A 28 7.76 3.46 -10.02
CA LEU A 28 6.32 3.66 -9.90
C LEU A 28 5.70 2.87 -8.73
N GLY A 29 6.20 1.66 -8.45
CA GLY A 29 5.67 0.85 -7.34
C GLY A 29 5.81 1.50 -5.97
N PRO A 30 6.99 1.99 -5.57
CA PRO A 30 7.14 2.77 -4.34
C PRO A 30 6.26 4.03 -4.32
N LEU A 31 6.13 4.74 -5.45
CA LEU A 31 5.28 5.93 -5.56
C LEU A 31 3.81 5.62 -5.28
N VAL A 32 3.30 4.47 -5.78
CA VAL A 32 1.93 4.02 -5.48
C VAL A 32 1.76 3.74 -3.99
N ALA A 33 2.71 3.06 -3.36
CA ALA A 33 2.65 2.80 -1.92
C ALA A 33 2.68 4.09 -1.09
N ASP A 34 3.55 5.05 -1.44
CA ASP A 34 3.63 6.36 -0.79
C ASP A 34 2.34 7.16 -0.97
N ALA A 35 1.73 7.10 -2.16
CA ALA A 35 0.47 7.78 -2.44
C ALA A 35 -0.68 7.27 -1.56
N ILE A 36 -0.83 5.95 -1.44
CA ILE A 36 -1.83 5.34 -0.56
C ILE A 36 -1.56 5.73 0.90
N HIS A 37 -0.30 5.64 1.31
CA HIS A 37 0.13 6.00 2.68
C HIS A 37 -0.21 7.45 3.01
N TRP A 38 0.14 8.38 2.15
CA TRP A 38 -0.19 9.79 2.28
C TRP A 38 -1.70 10.02 2.31
N TYR A 39 -2.45 9.40 1.38
CA TYR A 39 -3.89 9.61 1.24
C TYR A 39 -4.66 9.19 2.50
N VAL A 40 -4.37 8.02 3.03
CA VAL A 40 -5.03 7.54 4.24
C VAL A 40 -4.66 8.41 5.44
N ASN A 41 -3.41 8.86 5.55
CA ASN A 41 -2.96 9.74 6.64
C ASN A 41 -3.60 11.14 6.62
N GLN A 42 -4.35 11.52 5.58
CA GLN A 42 -5.13 12.77 5.60
C GLN A 42 -6.33 12.70 6.57
N THR A 43 -6.87 11.50 6.80
CA THR A 43 -8.10 11.33 7.61
C THR A 43 -7.97 10.27 8.70
N HIS A 44 -7.09 9.29 8.53
CA HIS A 44 -6.87 8.17 9.43
C HIS A 44 -5.39 8.01 9.73
N HIS A 45 -5.04 7.72 10.98
CA HIS A 45 -3.66 7.37 11.30
C HIS A 45 -3.30 6.04 10.64
N ASN A 46 -2.16 6.03 9.92
CA ASN A 46 -1.64 4.85 9.25
C ASN A 46 -0.13 4.74 9.47
N ASP A 47 0.31 3.67 10.13
CA ASP A 47 1.73 3.46 10.42
C ASP A 47 2.51 3.05 9.18
N PHE A 48 1.94 2.16 8.35
CA PHE A 48 2.59 1.71 7.11
C PHE A 48 1.59 1.17 6.09
N THR A 49 2.06 1.03 4.85
CA THR A 49 1.23 0.64 3.70
C THR A 49 1.90 -0.46 2.91
N LEU A 50 1.09 -1.37 2.38
CA LEU A 50 1.46 -2.41 1.44
C LEU A 50 0.71 -2.23 0.12
N ALA A 51 1.43 -2.03 -0.96
CA ALA A 51 0.96 -2.19 -2.33
C ALA A 51 1.66 -3.39 -2.98
N VAL A 52 1.10 -3.95 -4.03
CA VAL A 52 1.69 -5.10 -4.74
C VAL A 52 1.80 -4.83 -6.24
N ALA A 53 2.86 -5.37 -6.83
CA ALA A 53 3.21 -5.17 -8.23
C ALA A 53 2.08 -5.52 -9.21
N GLY A 54 1.33 -6.59 -8.95
CA GLY A 54 0.27 -7.08 -9.83
C GLY A 54 -0.93 -6.15 -10.01
N LEU A 55 -1.04 -5.11 -9.18
CA LEU A 55 -2.11 -4.11 -9.29
C LEU A 55 -1.72 -2.92 -10.16
N ILE A 56 -0.43 -2.72 -10.42
CA ILE A 56 0.06 -1.68 -11.31
C ILE A 56 -0.06 -2.19 -12.76
N ARG A 57 -0.77 -1.46 -13.61
CA ARG A 57 -1.17 -1.92 -14.95
C ARG A 57 -0.57 -1.11 -16.09
N ASP A 58 -0.06 0.07 -15.83
CA ASP A 58 0.54 0.93 -16.84
C ASP A 58 1.71 1.74 -16.26
N GLU A 59 2.52 2.31 -17.14
CA GLU A 59 3.62 3.21 -16.83
C GLU A 59 3.19 4.66 -17.09
N ILE A 60 3.87 5.62 -16.47
CA ILE A 60 3.70 7.03 -16.78
C ILE A 60 4.89 7.48 -17.60
N LYS A 61 4.61 8.09 -18.77
CA LYS A 61 5.61 8.63 -19.70
C LYS A 61 5.37 10.12 -19.89
N PRO A 62 6.43 10.92 -20.00
CA PRO A 62 6.29 12.38 -20.19
C PRO A 62 5.46 12.77 -21.41
N GLY A 63 5.42 11.93 -22.46
CA GLY A 63 4.81 12.33 -23.71
C GLY A 63 5.53 13.54 -24.32
N THR A 64 4.75 14.50 -24.87
CA THR A 64 5.30 15.67 -25.54
C THR A 64 5.59 16.81 -24.57
N ASN A 65 4.72 17.04 -23.58
CA ASN A 65 4.77 18.19 -22.67
C ASN A 65 4.97 17.81 -21.20
N GLY A 66 5.05 16.53 -20.88
CA GLY A 66 5.12 16.06 -19.49
C GLY A 66 3.77 15.93 -18.79
N GLU A 67 2.74 16.57 -19.33
CA GLU A 67 1.41 16.65 -18.73
C GLU A 67 0.76 15.27 -18.55
N GLN A 68 0.21 15.03 -17.36
CA GLN A 68 -0.53 13.83 -17.03
C GLN A 68 -1.96 14.19 -16.64
N LEU A 69 -2.92 13.63 -17.36
CA LEU A 69 -4.34 13.81 -17.11
C LEU A 69 -4.87 12.74 -16.13
N VAL A 70 -6.06 12.95 -15.60
CA VAL A 70 -6.75 11.96 -14.75
C VAL A 70 -6.75 10.57 -15.38
N ASN A 71 -7.03 10.45 -16.69
CA ASN A 71 -7.08 9.16 -17.38
C ASN A 71 -5.70 8.50 -17.48
N ASP A 72 -4.63 9.26 -17.58
CA ASP A 72 -3.26 8.75 -17.64
C ASP A 72 -2.85 8.15 -16.29
N LEU A 73 -3.22 8.82 -15.21
CA LEU A 73 -2.95 8.37 -13.86
C LEU A 73 -3.87 7.21 -13.43
N TYR A 74 -5.16 7.26 -13.81
CA TYR A 74 -6.11 6.18 -13.52
C TYR A 74 -5.66 4.84 -14.10
N ARG A 75 -5.06 4.82 -15.30
CA ARG A 75 -4.57 3.58 -15.94
C ARG A 75 -3.48 2.87 -15.13
N VAL A 76 -2.83 3.56 -14.21
CA VAL A 76 -1.77 2.97 -13.38
C VAL A 76 -2.34 1.96 -12.40
N VAL A 77 -3.43 2.29 -11.70
CA VAL A 77 -4.09 1.43 -10.70
C VAL A 77 -5.61 1.35 -10.93
N PRO A 78 -6.07 0.84 -12.10
CA PRO A 78 -7.45 0.92 -12.52
C PRO A 78 -8.31 -0.25 -12.02
N LEU A 79 -7.74 -1.22 -11.33
CA LEU A 79 -8.38 -2.50 -11.08
C LEU A 79 -9.39 -2.45 -9.94
N GLY A 80 -10.34 -3.39 -10.01
CA GLY A 80 -11.30 -3.66 -8.96
C GLY A 80 -12.56 -2.81 -8.99
N SER A 81 -13.37 -3.08 -8.01
CA SER A 81 -14.59 -2.32 -7.70
C SER A 81 -14.74 -2.20 -6.19
N GLY A 82 -15.50 -1.21 -5.77
CA GLY A 82 -15.86 -1.04 -4.37
C GLY A 82 -16.61 -2.24 -3.80
N VAL A 83 -16.42 -2.46 -2.51
CA VAL A 83 -17.06 -3.57 -1.79
C VAL A 83 -18.55 -3.30 -1.60
N PHE A 84 -18.90 -2.07 -1.25
CA PHE A 84 -20.27 -1.68 -0.92
C PHE A 84 -20.89 -0.78 -1.98
N ASP A 85 -20.10 0.10 -2.61
CA ASP A 85 -20.60 1.10 -3.57
C ASP A 85 -20.51 0.64 -5.04
N ASN A 86 -19.81 -0.47 -5.32
CA ASN A 86 -19.53 -1.00 -6.67
C ASN A 86 -18.90 0.02 -7.63
N SER A 87 -18.38 1.14 -7.13
CA SER A 87 -17.65 2.11 -7.96
C SER A 87 -16.31 1.55 -8.41
N ALA A 88 -15.74 2.13 -9.47
CA ALA A 88 -14.45 1.68 -9.99
C ALA A 88 -13.31 1.84 -8.96
N GLY A 89 -12.41 0.86 -8.93
CA GLY A 89 -11.22 0.83 -8.08
C GLY A 89 -11.36 0.01 -6.80
N TYR A 90 -10.28 -0.66 -6.41
CA TYR A 90 -10.22 -1.36 -5.14
C TYR A 90 -10.36 -0.41 -3.96
N SER A 91 -11.12 -0.82 -2.96
CA SER A 91 -11.30 -0.09 -1.71
C SER A 91 -10.10 -0.29 -0.79
N LEU A 92 -9.68 0.77 -0.14
CA LEU A 92 -8.63 0.69 0.88
C LEU A 92 -9.19 0.14 2.19
N ALA A 93 -8.40 -0.70 2.83
CA ALA A 93 -8.72 -1.34 4.09
C ALA A 93 -7.57 -1.17 5.08
N GLN A 94 -7.90 -1.04 6.36
CA GLN A 94 -6.91 -0.88 7.43
C GLN A 94 -7.03 -1.99 8.45
N VAL A 95 -5.95 -2.73 8.67
CA VAL A 95 -5.83 -3.80 9.65
C VAL A 95 -4.82 -3.44 10.73
N TYR A 96 -5.06 -3.86 11.95
CA TYR A 96 -4.16 -3.64 13.07
C TYR A 96 -3.42 -4.93 13.44
N LEU A 97 -2.11 -4.82 13.59
CA LEU A 97 -1.19 -5.93 13.79
C LEU A 97 -0.25 -5.65 14.97
N THR A 98 0.09 -6.69 15.72
CA THR A 98 1.20 -6.60 16.67
C THR A 98 2.55 -6.59 15.94
N ALA A 99 3.61 -6.15 16.61
CA ALA A 99 4.95 -6.14 16.03
C ALA A 99 5.42 -7.55 15.59
N ALA A 100 5.03 -8.59 16.31
CA ALA A 100 5.31 -9.97 15.93
C ALA A 100 4.57 -10.39 14.65
N GLU A 101 3.32 -9.95 14.48
CA GLU A 101 2.55 -10.20 13.25
C GLU A 101 3.08 -9.40 12.06
N ILE A 102 3.55 -8.16 12.27
CA ILE A 102 4.24 -7.38 11.22
C ILE A 102 5.46 -8.17 10.71
N LYS A 103 6.28 -8.71 11.62
CA LYS A 103 7.40 -9.58 11.22
C LYS A 103 6.91 -10.75 10.37
N ASN A 104 5.83 -11.41 10.77
CA ASN A 104 5.27 -12.56 10.03
C ASN A 104 4.80 -12.15 8.62
N VAL A 105 4.15 -10.99 8.48
CA VAL A 105 3.75 -10.44 7.18
C VAL A 105 4.98 -10.19 6.30
N LEU A 106 6.02 -9.55 6.84
CA LEU A 106 7.25 -9.29 6.10
C LEU A 106 7.93 -10.57 5.64
N GLU A 107 8.03 -11.59 6.49
CA GLU A 107 8.59 -12.91 6.14
C GLU A 107 7.78 -13.60 5.03
N ALA A 108 6.45 -13.55 5.11
CA ALA A 108 5.58 -14.10 4.08
C ALA A 108 5.72 -13.34 2.75
N MET A 109 5.75 -12.00 2.80
CA MET A 109 5.89 -11.15 1.61
C MET A 109 7.28 -11.27 0.95
N MET A 110 8.30 -11.71 1.66
CA MET A 110 9.60 -12.07 1.06
C MET A 110 9.52 -13.37 0.23
N LEU A 111 8.56 -14.23 0.52
CA LEU A 111 8.33 -15.48 -0.24
C LEU A 111 7.31 -15.30 -1.37
N ALA A 112 6.36 -14.41 -1.21
CA ALA A 112 5.25 -14.20 -2.15
C ALA A 112 5.68 -13.99 -3.62
N PRO A 113 6.75 -13.24 -3.95
CA PRO A 113 7.24 -13.08 -5.31
C PRO A 113 7.76 -14.40 -5.95
N LYS A 114 8.10 -15.41 -5.15
CA LYS A 114 8.51 -16.71 -5.66
C LYS A 114 7.34 -17.53 -6.20
N LEU A 115 6.12 -17.22 -5.74
CA LEU A 115 4.89 -17.84 -6.22
C LEU A 115 4.35 -17.11 -7.44
N SER A 116 4.39 -15.79 -7.43
CA SER A 116 4.02 -14.93 -8.56
C SER A 116 4.74 -13.60 -8.46
N THR A 117 5.28 -13.12 -9.57
CA THR A 117 5.97 -11.81 -9.65
C THR A 117 5.05 -10.66 -9.29
N GLY A 118 3.75 -10.78 -9.59
CA GLY A 118 2.73 -9.81 -9.20
C GLY A 118 2.57 -9.63 -7.69
N ASN A 119 3.02 -10.59 -6.89
CA ASN A 119 2.99 -10.49 -5.42
C ASN A 119 4.18 -9.74 -4.82
N TYR A 120 5.03 -9.11 -5.65
CA TYR A 120 6.14 -8.32 -5.12
C TYR A 120 5.62 -7.11 -4.34
N PRO A 121 6.04 -6.95 -3.06
CA PRO A 121 5.52 -5.89 -2.21
C PRO A 121 6.26 -4.57 -2.42
N TYR A 122 5.50 -3.48 -2.41
CA TYR A 122 6.00 -2.13 -2.24
C TYR A 122 5.49 -1.58 -0.91
N TRP A 123 6.37 -0.95 -0.17
CA TRP A 123 6.11 -0.51 1.19
C TRP A 123 6.27 1.00 1.33
N ALA A 124 5.39 1.62 2.13
CA ALA A 124 5.55 2.98 2.64
C ALA A 124 5.41 2.98 4.17
N GLY A 125 6.06 3.92 4.86
CA GLY A 125 5.97 4.04 6.32
C GLY A 125 6.81 3.02 7.11
N ILE A 126 7.49 2.09 6.46
CA ILE A 126 8.21 0.99 7.11
C ILE A 126 9.59 0.74 6.49
N GLN A 127 10.56 0.42 7.32
CA GLN A 127 11.86 -0.11 6.93
C GLN A 127 12.14 -1.37 7.73
N TYR A 128 12.79 -2.36 7.11
CA TYR A 128 13.20 -3.56 7.80
C TYR A 128 14.56 -4.07 7.34
N LYS A 129 15.24 -4.76 8.25
CA LYS A 129 16.49 -5.45 7.98
C LYS A 129 16.28 -6.94 8.07
N TYR A 130 16.83 -7.67 7.11
CA TYR A 130 16.78 -9.12 7.08
C TYR A 130 18.17 -9.72 6.80
N ASN A 131 18.35 -10.93 7.24
CA ASN A 131 19.57 -11.70 6.99
C ASN A 131 19.19 -13.03 6.30
N PRO A 132 19.50 -13.20 5.00
CA PRO A 132 19.13 -14.40 4.25
C PRO A 132 19.85 -15.67 4.71
N ARG A 133 20.86 -15.56 5.60
CA ARG A 133 21.56 -16.70 6.19
C ARG A 133 20.87 -17.26 7.44
N ARG A 134 19.85 -16.57 7.94
CA ARG A 134 19.03 -17.07 9.05
C ARG A 134 18.06 -18.12 8.57
N ILE A 135 17.45 -18.82 9.52
CA ILE A 135 16.40 -19.81 9.24
C ILE A 135 15.26 -19.14 8.45
N LEU A 136 14.74 -19.86 7.46
CA LEU A 136 13.59 -19.42 6.68
C LEU A 136 12.41 -19.10 7.62
N LEU A 137 11.69 -18.02 7.37
CA LEU A 137 10.63 -17.45 8.19
C LEU A 137 11.11 -16.86 9.55
N ASP A 138 12.41 -16.62 9.67
CA ASP A 138 13.03 -15.86 10.78
C ASP A 138 14.18 -14.99 10.29
N GLN A 139 14.11 -14.52 9.06
CA GLN A 139 15.15 -13.71 8.43
C GLN A 139 15.07 -12.23 8.82
N VAL A 140 13.88 -11.69 9.06
CA VAL A 140 13.67 -10.31 9.51
C VAL A 140 14.03 -10.18 10.98
N TYR A 141 14.95 -9.24 11.31
CA TYR A 141 15.43 -9.06 12.67
C TYR A 141 15.30 -7.65 13.22
N GLU A 142 14.99 -6.68 12.38
CA GLU A 142 14.73 -5.30 12.77
C GLU A 142 13.64 -4.70 11.89
N VAL A 143 12.72 -3.99 12.51
CA VAL A 143 11.66 -3.23 11.85
C VAL A 143 11.59 -1.84 12.46
N SER A 144 11.44 -0.83 11.62
CA SER A 144 11.27 0.57 12.02
C SER A 144 10.10 1.18 11.25
N LEU A 145 9.27 1.96 11.93
CA LEU A 145 8.15 2.69 11.36
C LEU A 145 8.44 4.19 11.35
N GLY A 146 7.93 4.90 10.35
CA GLY A 146 8.13 6.33 10.18
C GLY A 146 8.27 6.73 8.72
N ASP A 147 8.83 7.89 8.48
CA ASP A 147 9.00 8.49 7.16
C ASP A 147 10.37 9.16 7.00
N PRO A 148 10.79 9.51 5.77
CA PRO A 148 12.09 10.13 5.54
C PRO A 148 12.27 11.53 6.16
N VAL A 149 11.18 12.23 6.46
CA VAL A 149 11.21 13.61 7.00
C VAL A 149 11.35 13.59 8.53
N ASN A 150 10.54 12.76 9.21
CA ASN A 150 10.48 12.68 10.67
C ASN A 150 11.42 11.58 11.23
N GLY A 151 11.96 10.75 10.34
CA GLY A 151 12.82 9.62 10.67
C GLY A 151 12.05 8.37 11.06
N TYR A 152 12.79 7.26 11.13
CA TYR A 152 12.23 5.94 11.42
C TYR A 152 12.56 5.51 12.85
N LYS A 153 11.56 5.04 13.58
CA LYS A 153 11.70 4.54 14.96
C LYS A 153 11.57 3.03 14.98
N ARG A 154 12.59 2.36 15.54
CA ARG A 154 12.59 0.92 15.69
C ARG A 154 11.50 0.48 16.66
N ILE A 155 10.77 -0.59 16.29
CA ILE A 155 9.77 -1.23 17.14
C ILE A 155 10.35 -2.51 17.77
N ASP A 156 9.86 -2.87 18.96
CA ASP A 156 10.20 -4.12 19.63
C ASP A 156 9.41 -5.28 19.02
N LEU A 157 10.10 -6.23 18.39
CA LEU A 157 9.52 -7.40 17.74
C LEU A 157 9.22 -8.56 18.72
N SER A 158 9.45 -8.38 20.02
CA SER A 158 9.14 -9.41 21.00
C SER A 158 7.62 -9.67 21.08
N LYS A 159 7.24 -10.94 21.36
CA LYS A 159 5.83 -11.31 21.57
C LYS A 159 5.19 -10.66 22.81
N LYS A 160 6.00 -9.97 23.62
CA LYS A 160 5.50 -9.22 24.80
C LYS A 160 5.04 -7.82 24.42
N ASN A 161 5.39 -7.34 23.24
CA ASN A 161 4.91 -6.08 22.72
C ASN A 161 3.50 -6.27 22.15
N GLU A 162 2.50 -5.83 22.91
CA GLU A 162 1.08 -5.92 22.54
C GLU A 162 0.58 -4.65 21.84
N ASN A 163 1.46 -3.68 21.57
CA ASN A 163 1.10 -2.49 20.81
C ASN A 163 0.58 -2.90 19.42
N LEU A 164 -0.46 -2.21 18.98
CA LEU A 164 -1.04 -2.38 17.67
C LEU A 164 -0.51 -1.30 16.73
N TYR A 165 -0.24 -1.71 15.52
CA TYR A 165 0.22 -0.86 14.43
C TYR A 165 -0.71 -1.02 13.24
N SER A 166 -1.07 0.08 12.61
CA SER A 166 -1.99 0.09 11.48
C SER A 166 -1.27 -0.18 10.17
N LEU A 167 -1.76 -1.16 9.42
CA LEU A 167 -1.37 -1.45 8.05
C LEU A 167 -2.53 -1.13 7.12
N THR A 168 -2.30 -0.28 6.15
CA THR A 168 -3.23 -0.08 5.03
C THR A 168 -2.81 -0.87 3.80
N THR A 169 -3.79 -1.48 3.16
CA THR A 169 -3.69 -2.09 1.84
C THR A 169 -5.05 -2.00 1.16
N ASN A 170 -5.22 -2.51 -0.05
CA ASN A 170 -6.55 -2.62 -0.63
C ASN A 170 -7.25 -3.93 -0.25
N ASN A 171 -8.56 -4.01 -0.44
CA ASN A 171 -9.38 -5.17 -0.07
C ASN A 171 -8.92 -6.46 -0.75
N TYR A 172 -8.47 -6.41 -2.01
CA TYR A 172 -7.96 -7.57 -2.73
C TYR A 172 -6.69 -8.16 -2.06
N VAL A 173 -5.73 -7.30 -1.72
CA VAL A 173 -4.50 -7.74 -1.04
C VAL A 173 -4.80 -8.23 0.37
N LEU A 174 -5.78 -7.63 1.05
CA LEU A 174 -6.18 -8.04 2.39
C LEU A 174 -6.66 -9.50 2.43
N GLU A 175 -7.34 -9.98 1.39
CA GLU A 175 -7.75 -11.38 1.28
C GLU A 175 -6.56 -12.36 1.35
N PHE A 176 -5.38 -11.93 0.89
CA PHE A 176 -4.16 -12.75 0.97
C PHE A 176 -3.60 -12.91 2.39
N PHE A 177 -4.08 -12.16 3.38
CA PHE A 177 -3.68 -12.38 4.78
C PHE A 177 -4.09 -13.78 5.27
N GLY A 178 -5.20 -14.31 4.79
CA GLY A 178 -5.57 -15.71 4.99
C GLY A 178 -4.56 -16.70 4.38
N LEU A 179 -3.97 -16.34 3.23
CA LEU A 179 -2.98 -17.15 2.55
C LEU A 179 -1.60 -17.18 3.25
N VAL A 180 -1.29 -16.22 4.15
CA VAL A 180 -0.03 -16.25 4.92
C VAL A 180 0.14 -17.59 5.63
N GLN A 181 -0.92 -18.11 6.21
CA GLN A 181 -0.89 -19.43 6.86
C GLN A 181 -0.68 -20.56 5.85
N GLU A 182 -1.32 -20.49 4.69
CA GLU A 182 -1.19 -21.48 3.63
C GLU A 182 0.24 -21.53 3.05
N VAL A 183 0.77 -20.38 2.60
CA VAL A 183 2.10 -20.31 1.98
C VAL A 183 3.24 -20.61 2.95
N THR A 184 2.98 -20.51 4.24
CA THR A 184 3.94 -20.83 5.31
C THR A 184 3.65 -22.15 6.01
N PHE A 185 2.75 -22.98 5.46
CA PHE A 185 2.33 -24.26 6.05
C PHE A 185 1.88 -24.14 7.51
N GLY A 186 1.21 -23.04 7.86
CA GLY A 186 0.74 -22.76 9.23
C GLY A 186 1.82 -22.31 10.20
N LEU A 187 3.06 -22.12 9.75
CA LEU A 187 4.17 -21.72 10.62
C LEU A 187 4.07 -20.24 11.05
N LEU A 188 3.57 -19.37 10.16
CA LEU A 188 3.31 -17.99 10.49
C LEU A 188 1.80 -17.76 10.65
N LYS A 189 1.45 -17.01 11.69
CA LYS A 189 0.07 -16.63 11.97
C LYS A 189 -0.03 -15.10 11.94
N VAL A 190 -1.06 -14.62 11.27
CA VAL A 190 -1.48 -13.23 11.27
C VAL A 190 -2.99 -13.23 11.53
N SER A 191 -3.41 -12.50 12.54
CA SER A 191 -4.83 -12.37 12.89
C SER A 191 -5.24 -10.92 12.68
N PRO A 192 -5.96 -10.62 11.58
CA PRO A 192 -6.47 -9.28 11.35
C PRO A 192 -7.30 -8.78 12.55
N LYS A 193 -7.04 -7.55 12.98
CA LYS A 193 -7.72 -6.91 14.10
C LYS A 193 -8.25 -5.55 13.69
N ASP A 194 -9.30 -5.13 14.40
CA ASP A 194 -9.75 -3.74 14.38
C ASP A 194 -8.80 -2.83 15.20
N ARG A 195 -9.08 -1.54 15.23
CA ARG A 195 -8.30 -0.55 15.99
C ARG A 195 -8.32 -0.76 17.51
N TYR A 196 -9.23 -1.57 18.01
CA TYR A 196 -9.37 -1.88 19.45
C TYR A 196 -8.69 -3.21 19.80
N GLY A 197 -8.13 -3.92 18.81
CA GLY A 197 -7.46 -5.20 19.01
C GLY A 197 -8.39 -6.40 18.94
N ASN A 198 -9.66 -6.23 18.60
CA ASN A 198 -10.57 -7.34 18.43
C ASN A 198 -10.28 -8.07 17.12
N PRO A 199 -10.24 -9.42 17.12
CA PRO A 199 -10.11 -10.18 15.87
C PRO A 199 -11.28 -9.90 14.93
N VAL A 200 -11.00 -9.67 13.65
CA VAL A 200 -11.98 -9.43 12.60
C VAL A 200 -12.11 -10.69 11.75
N THR A 201 -13.34 -11.14 11.56
CA THR A 201 -13.66 -12.34 10.75
C THR A 201 -14.18 -11.99 9.37
N ASP A 202 -14.92 -10.89 9.24
CA ASP A 202 -15.32 -10.34 7.93
C ASP A 202 -14.37 -9.20 7.58
N LEU A 203 -13.52 -9.41 6.58
CA LEU A 203 -12.53 -8.43 6.15
C LEU A 203 -13.16 -7.15 5.57
N ASN A 204 -14.43 -7.20 5.20
CA ASN A 204 -15.17 -6.02 4.74
C ASN A 204 -15.38 -5.00 5.87
N ASP A 205 -15.38 -5.43 7.13
CA ASP A 205 -15.45 -4.55 8.30
C ASP A 205 -14.19 -3.66 8.47
N LEU A 206 -13.12 -3.95 7.71
CA LEU A 206 -11.87 -3.21 7.71
C LEU A 206 -11.77 -2.15 6.60
N ILE A 207 -12.79 -2.02 5.74
CA ILE A 207 -12.82 -0.99 4.70
C ILE A 207 -12.83 0.40 5.35
N ILE A 208 -11.97 1.28 4.84
CA ILE A 208 -11.82 2.63 5.40
C ILE A 208 -12.97 3.51 4.94
N ASP A 209 -13.63 4.14 5.91
CA ASP A 209 -14.61 5.20 5.65
C ASP A 209 -13.89 6.55 5.52
N GLY A 210 -13.76 7.05 4.30
CA GLY A 210 -13.08 8.32 4.01
C GLY A 210 -13.83 9.56 4.50
N LYS A 211 -15.13 9.43 4.87
CA LYS A 211 -15.97 10.55 5.32
C LYS A 211 -16.94 10.11 6.42
N PRO A 212 -16.43 9.76 7.60
CA PRO A 212 -17.26 9.22 8.68
C PRO A 212 -18.34 10.19 9.21
N GLU A 213 -18.28 11.45 8.81
CA GLU A 213 -19.31 12.46 9.09
C GLU A 213 -20.54 12.38 8.17
N GLN A 214 -20.46 11.60 7.09
CA GLN A 214 -21.55 11.37 6.14
C GLN A 214 -22.24 10.03 6.43
N ALA A 215 -23.53 9.94 6.09
CA ALA A 215 -24.29 8.71 6.26
C ALA A 215 -23.82 7.63 5.26
N GLY A 216 -23.62 6.41 5.76
CA GLY A 216 -23.10 5.29 4.98
C GLY A 216 -21.58 5.29 4.92
N LEU A 217 -21.00 4.22 4.37
CA LEU A 217 -19.57 4.08 4.23
C LEU A 217 -19.10 4.70 2.92
N GLN A 218 -18.20 5.67 2.99
CA GLN A 218 -17.59 6.35 1.85
C GLN A 218 -16.22 5.72 1.59
N GLU A 219 -16.18 4.71 0.74
CA GLU A 219 -14.97 3.93 0.52
C GLU A 219 -13.83 4.79 -0.06
N MET A 220 -12.67 4.77 0.58
CA MET A 220 -11.44 5.33 0.01
C MET A 220 -10.93 4.40 -1.10
N LYS A 221 -10.61 4.94 -2.27
CA LYS A 221 -10.14 4.16 -3.42
C LYS A 221 -8.65 4.35 -3.66
N GLU A 222 -7.99 3.27 -4.10
CA GLU A 222 -6.56 3.27 -4.39
C GLU A 222 -6.19 4.31 -5.46
N TRP A 223 -6.93 4.36 -6.58
CA TRP A 223 -6.68 5.29 -7.67
C TRP A 223 -6.93 6.76 -7.27
N GLU A 224 -7.91 7.02 -6.41
CA GLU A 224 -8.16 8.38 -5.88
C GLU A 224 -6.98 8.87 -5.06
N GLY A 225 -6.45 8.01 -4.19
CA GLY A 225 -5.26 8.31 -3.40
C GLY A 225 -4.06 8.61 -4.28
N PHE A 226 -3.87 7.83 -5.33
CA PHE A 226 -2.78 8.03 -6.28
C PHE A 226 -2.87 9.39 -6.99
N ILE A 227 -4.04 9.73 -7.54
CA ILE A 227 -4.25 11.01 -8.23
C ILE A 227 -4.15 12.19 -7.26
N GLN A 228 -4.76 12.10 -6.08
CA GLN A 228 -4.71 13.19 -5.10
C GLN A 228 -3.29 13.44 -4.58
N TYR A 229 -2.51 12.39 -4.37
CA TYR A 229 -1.11 12.52 -3.98
C TYR A 229 -0.29 13.23 -5.05
N LEU A 230 -0.44 12.84 -6.31
CA LEU A 230 0.29 13.46 -7.41
C LEU A 230 -0.10 14.93 -7.62
N SER A 231 -1.33 15.29 -7.34
CA SER A 231 -1.77 16.70 -7.41
C SER A 231 -1.17 17.62 -6.33
N GLN A 232 -0.42 17.07 -5.35
CA GLN A 232 0.27 17.86 -4.32
C GLN A 232 1.68 18.32 -4.76
N PHE A 233 2.21 17.75 -5.84
CA PHE A 233 3.52 18.18 -6.34
C PHE A 233 3.42 19.59 -6.90
N PRO A 234 4.35 20.50 -6.52
CA PRO A 234 4.29 21.87 -7.02
C PRO A 234 4.61 21.92 -8.51
N ASP A 235 3.94 22.82 -9.23
CA ASP A 235 4.39 23.24 -10.54
C ASP A 235 5.74 23.97 -10.41
N VAL A 236 6.81 23.34 -10.88
CA VAL A 236 8.17 23.91 -10.85
C VAL A 236 8.53 24.67 -12.13
N ASN A 237 7.71 24.53 -13.18
CA ASN A 237 7.94 25.08 -14.50
C ASN A 237 7.12 26.36 -14.76
N GLY A 238 6.06 26.59 -13.99
CA GLY A 238 5.18 27.78 -14.10
C GLY A 238 4.35 27.80 -15.39
N ASN A 239 3.94 26.61 -15.86
CA ASN A 239 3.14 26.44 -17.08
C ASN A 239 1.69 26.01 -16.80
N GLU A 240 1.10 26.52 -15.73
CA GLU A 240 -0.32 26.34 -15.45
C GLU A 240 -1.26 26.78 -16.59
#